data_aebd557a55238ca758b29e2d4c8c69af
#
_entry.id   aebd557a55238ca758b29e2d4c8c69af
#
_cell.length_a   1.000
_cell.length_b   1.000
_cell.length_c   1.000
_cell.angle_alpha   90.00
_cell.angle_beta   90.00
_cell.angle_gamma   90.00
#
_symmetry.space_group_name_H-M   'P 1'
#
loop_
_entity.id
_entity.type
_entity.pdbx_description
1 polymer ?
#
loop_
_entity_poly.entity_id
_entity_poly.type
_entity_poly.pdbx_seq_one_letter_code
_entity_poly.pdbx_strand_id
1 'polypeptide(L)'
;IPLQQSERVPSEIQLKALQIIDRVQDNRLSKDYLPKKEAGEILMQFKLSAIDMTKGDWLILARTNPLLKPIPKYLKSMGLFFETAQGNSIGKTLFEDIDYWNKMRKGEKIPEVQEQRVLERMSKRDNKLEWYDAFDHVALSKKDYLRSMLANGEDLSKKPRIKVSTIHGAKGGEA
;
A
#
# COMPACT_ATOMS: atom_id res chain seq x y z
N ILE A 1 -0.85 -25.77 27.57
CA ILE A 1 0.52 -26.02 27.03
C ILE A 1 1.04 -24.65 26.59
N PRO A 2 2.12 -24.13 27.19
CA PRO A 2 2.71 -22.87 26.71
C PRO A 2 3.32 -23.10 25.33
N LEU A 3 2.97 -22.27 24.36
CA LEU A 3 3.65 -22.21 23.06
C LEU A 3 5.03 -21.59 23.30
N GLN A 4 6.07 -22.42 23.31
CA GLN A 4 7.44 -22.00 23.57
C GLN A 4 8.18 -21.46 22.35
N GLN A 5 7.69 -21.75 21.15
CA GLN A 5 8.31 -21.37 19.88
C GLN A 5 7.49 -20.27 19.19
N SER A 6 8.15 -19.21 18.77
CA SER A 6 7.55 -18.21 17.90
C SER A 6 7.81 -18.56 16.44
N GLU A 7 6.75 -18.66 15.64
CA GLU A 7 6.85 -18.88 14.19
C GLU A 7 6.95 -17.56 13.39
N ARG A 8 6.83 -16.42 14.08
CA ARG A 8 6.73 -15.11 13.44
C ARG A 8 7.85 -14.12 13.78
N VAL A 9 8.40 -14.19 14.99
CA VAL A 9 9.30 -13.16 15.52
C VAL A 9 10.75 -13.64 15.43
N PRO A 10 11.57 -13.04 14.55
CA PRO A 10 13.01 -13.29 14.49
C PRO A 10 13.73 -12.90 15.78
N SER A 11 14.93 -13.46 15.99
CA SER A 11 15.73 -13.28 17.20
C SER A 11 16.04 -11.81 17.51
N GLU A 12 16.47 -11.04 16.52
CA GLU A 12 16.84 -9.63 16.68
C GLU A 12 15.63 -8.78 17.06
N ILE A 13 14.47 -9.06 16.47
CA ILE A 13 13.22 -8.36 16.80
C ILE A 13 12.78 -8.70 18.23
N GLN A 14 12.91 -9.98 18.64
CA GLN A 14 12.61 -10.40 19.99
C GLN A 14 13.52 -9.74 21.01
N LEU A 15 14.84 -9.73 20.79
CA LEU A 15 15.82 -9.06 21.66
C LEU A 15 15.47 -7.58 21.83
N LYS A 16 15.13 -6.90 20.73
CA LYS A 16 14.74 -5.49 20.78
C LYS A 16 13.43 -5.28 21.55
N ALA A 17 12.47 -6.15 21.37
CA ALA A 17 11.21 -6.12 22.11
C ALA A 17 11.44 -6.33 23.61
N LEU A 18 12.30 -7.30 24.00
CA LEU A 18 12.67 -7.54 25.41
C LEU A 18 13.32 -6.31 26.03
N GLN A 19 14.29 -5.66 25.35
CA GLN A 19 14.92 -4.42 25.83
C GLN A 19 13.91 -3.30 26.12
N ILE A 20 12.82 -3.23 25.34
CA ILE A 20 11.76 -2.23 25.54
C ILE A 20 10.87 -2.64 26.73
N ILE A 21 10.49 -3.92 26.78
CA ILE A 21 9.58 -4.45 27.81
C ILE A 21 10.24 -4.49 29.18
N ASP A 22 11.55 -4.72 29.28
CA ASP A 22 12.30 -4.74 30.56
C ASP A 22 12.30 -3.39 31.29
N ARG A 23 11.89 -2.32 30.60
CA ARG A 23 11.63 -1.02 31.25
C ARG A 23 10.36 -1.00 32.09
N VAL A 24 9.47 -1.98 31.89
CA VAL A 24 8.24 -2.15 32.69
C VAL A 24 8.57 -3.09 33.84
N GLN A 25 8.80 -2.53 35.03
CA GLN A 25 9.28 -3.27 36.21
C GLN A 25 8.15 -3.93 37.04
N ASP A 26 6.93 -3.39 36.98
CA ASP A 26 5.84 -3.84 37.84
C ASP A 26 4.86 -4.80 37.12
N ASN A 27 4.44 -5.86 37.83
CA ASN A 27 3.36 -6.79 37.44
C ASN A 27 3.55 -7.55 36.14
N ARG A 28 4.80 -7.79 35.74
CA ARG A 28 5.11 -8.56 34.56
C ARG A 28 5.32 -10.04 34.89
N LEU A 29 4.57 -10.90 34.20
CA LEU A 29 4.87 -12.33 34.16
C LEU A 29 6.03 -12.56 33.17
N SER A 30 7.12 -13.17 33.63
CA SER A 30 8.18 -13.63 32.75
C SER A 30 7.63 -14.67 31.79
N LYS A 31 7.87 -14.48 30.51
CA LYS A 31 7.48 -15.42 29.46
C LYS A 31 8.73 -15.75 28.63
N ASP A 32 9.17 -16.98 28.77
CA ASP A 32 10.27 -17.51 27.97
C ASP A 32 9.69 -18.18 26.72
N TYR A 33 9.96 -17.62 25.55
CA TYR A 33 9.65 -18.24 24.28
C TYR A 33 10.82 -18.06 23.31
N LEU A 34 11.03 -19.08 22.49
CA LEU A 34 12.11 -19.12 21.51
C LEU A 34 11.72 -18.29 20.27
N PRO A 35 12.65 -17.51 19.71
CA PRO A 35 12.42 -16.78 18.48
C PRO A 35 12.31 -17.73 17.28
N LYS A 36 11.80 -17.21 16.15
CA LYS A 36 11.88 -17.87 14.85
C LYS A 36 13.35 -18.18 14.53
N LYS A 37 13.62 -19.31 13.87
CA LYS A 37 14.99 -19.72 13.49
C LYS A 37 15.65 -18.78 12.48
N GLU A 38 14.85 -18.13 11.62
CA GLU A 38 15.35 -17.17 10.65
C GLU A 38 15.78 -15.88 11.36
N ALA A 39 16.94 -15.36 10.95
CA ALA A 39 17.41 -14.06 11.42
C ALA A 39 16.56 -12.93 10.85
N GLY A 40 16.33 -11.88 11.65
CA GLY A 40 15.78 -10.62 11.20
C GLY A 40 16.83 -9.54 11.18
N GLU A 41 16.48 -8.36 10.68
CA GLU A 41 17.35 -7.19 10.69
C GLU A 41 16.60 -5.98 11.21
N ILE A 42 17.28 -5.12 11.97
CA ILE A 42 16.75 -3.85 12.43
C ILE A 42 17.62 -2.72 11.90
N LEU A 43 17.07 -1.92 11.00
CA LEU A 43 17.74 -0.74 10.45
C LEU A 43 17.12 0.53 11.04
N MET A 44 17.98 1.45 11.49
CA MET A 44 17.57 2.76 11.97
C MET A 44 17.73 3.80 10.86
N GLN A 45 16.63 4.42 10.45
CA GLN A 45 16.63 5.47 9.44
C GLN A 45 15.93 6.72 9.98
N PHE A 46 16.52 7.89 9.74
CA PHE A 46 15.99 9.17 10.21
C PHE A 46 15.15 9.90 9.16
N LYS A 47 15.24 9.49 7.91
CA LYS A 47 14.49 10.09 6.79
C LYS A 47 13.76 9.01 6.02
N LEU A 48 12.50 9.23 5.72
CA LEU A 48 11.69 8.31 4.92
C LEU A 48 12.30 8.10 3.51
N SER A 49 12.91 9.13 2.95
CA SER A 49 13.60 9.07 1.65
C SER A 49 14.86 8.19 1.61
N ALA A 50 15.36 7.77 2.77
CA ALA A 50 16.49 6.83 2.84
C ALA A 50 16.04 5.35 2.76
N ILE A 51 14.72 5.11 2.71
CA ILE A 51 14.14 3.77 2.66
C ILE A 51 13.68 3.51 1.24
N ASP A 52 14.31 2.55 0.56
CA ASP A 52 13.87 2.12 -0.77
C ASP A 52 12.66 1.18 -0.66
N MET A 53 11.48 1.72 -0.92
CA MET A 53 10.21 0.98 -0.94
C MET A 53 9.78 0.58 -2.36
N THR A 54 10.65 0.68 -3.34
CA THR A 54 10.33 0.28 -4.73
C THR A 54 10.24 -1.23 -4.91
N LYS A 55 10.78 -2.01 -3.96
CA LYS A 55 10.77 -3.48 -3.97
C LYS A 55 10.30 -4.05 -2.64
N GLY A 56 9.87 -5.32 -2.66
CA GLY A 56 9.43 -6.05 -1.48
C GLY A 56 8.06 -5.61 -0.95
N ASP A 57 7.59 -6.33 0.06
CA ASP A 57 6.32 -6.07 0.74
C ASP A 57 6.57 -5.24 2.00
N TRP A 58 5.76 -4.22 2.22
CA TRP A 58 5.96 -3.25 3.29
C TRP A 58 4.73 -3.09 4.16
N LEU A 59 4.92 -3.19 5.46
CA LEU A 59 3.94 -2.80 6.46
C LEU A 59 4.45 -1.56 7.20
N ILE A 60 3.88 -0.40 6.90
CA ILE A 60 4.23 0.87 7.53
C ILE A 60 3.30 1.11 8.70
N LEU A 61 3.86 1.19 9.89
CA LEU A 61 3.10 1.34 11.13
C LEU A 61 3.45 2.64 11.85
N ALA A 62 2.42 3.29 12.40
CA ALA A 62 2.59 4.37 13.36
C ALA A 62 1.62 4.21 14.54
N ARG A 63 1.94 4.84 15.65
CA ARG A 63 1.09 4.77 16.85
C ARG A 63 -0.27 5.42 16.63
N THR A 64 -0.31 6.53 15.90
CA THR A 64 -1.52 7.36 15.73
C THR A 64 -1.69 7.80 14.27
N ASN A 65 -2.92 8.10 13.87
CA ASN A 65 -3.24 8.61 12.54
C ASN A 65 -2.50 9.92 12.15
N PRO A 66 -2.29 10.91 13.06
CA PRO A 66 -1.51 12.09 12.71
C PRO A 66 -0.09 11.78 12.23
N LEU A 67 0.57 10.76 12.82
CA LEU A 67 1.91 10.34 12.40
C LEU A 67 1.91 9.63 11.04
N LEU A 68 0.78 9.09 10.60
CA LEU A 68 0.64 8.48 9.27
C LEU A 68 0.38 9.51 8.16
N LYS A 69 -0.15 10.71 8.47
CA LYS A 69 -0.54 11.69 7.44
C LYS A 69 0.51 12.00 6.37
N PRO A 70 1.82 12.13 6.67
CA PRO A 70 2.83 12.41 5.65
C PRO A 70 3.11 11.21 4.74
N ILE A 71 2.86 9.98 5.19
CA ILE A 71 3.24 8.76 4.47
C ILE A 71 2.49 8.62 3.14
N PRO A 72 1.15 8.69 3.06
CA PRO A 72 0.43 8.61 1.79
C PRO A 72 0.88 9.67 0.77
N LYS A 73 1.19 10.88 1.23
CA LYS A 73 1.69 11.95 0.36
C LYS A 73 3.05 11.59 -0.22
N TYR A 74 3.95 11.08 0.62
CA TYR A 74 5.27 10.63 0.18
C TYR A 74 5.17 9.46 -0.81
N LEU A 75 4.40 8.41 -0.49
CA LEU A 75 4.24 7.26 -1.37
C LEU A 75 3.64 7.65 -2.73
N LYS A 76 2.68 8.58 -2.75
CA LYS A 76 2.13 9.15 -3.99
C LYS A 76 3.17 9.89 -4.81
N SER A 77 4.02 10.70 -4.17
CA SER A 77 5.09 11.42 -4.88
C SER A 77 6.15 10.49 -5.48
N MET A 78 6.31 9.30 -4.90
CA MET A 78 7.19 8.26 -5.40
C MET A 78 6.52 7.33 -6.44
N GLY A 79 5.24 7.53 -6.75
CA GLY A 79 4.49 6.67 -7.66
C GLY A 79 4.36 5.23 -7.17
N LEU A 80 4.18 5.02 -5.87
CA LEU A 80 4.06 3.69 -5.26
C LEU A 80 2.60 3.35 -4.96
N PHE A 81 2.19 2.12 -5.26
CA PHE A 81 0.85 1.62 -4.99
C PHE A 81 0.74 1.13 -3.54
N PHE A 82 -0.21 1.63 -2.79
CA PHE A 82 -0.40 1.29 -1.37
C PHE A 82 -1.87 1.22 -0.97
N GLU A 83 -2.14 0.53 0.14
CA GLU A 83 -3.44 0.55 0.81
C GLU A 83 -3.37 1.19 2.20
N THR A 84 -4.49 1.72 2.62
CA THR A 84 -4.74 2.27 3.96
C THR A 84 -6.02 1.67 4.52
N ALA A 85 -6.42 2.03 5.74
CA ALA A 85 -7.73 1.68 6.28
C ALA A 85 -8.92 2.17 5.44
N GLN A 86 -8.73 3.19 4.60
CA GLN A 86 -9.74 3.73 3.68
C GLN A 86 -9.75 3.02 2.31
N GLY A 87 -8.87 2.06 2.10
CA GLY A 87 -8.71 1.32 0.85
C GLY A 87 -7.45 1.70 0.08
N ASN A 88 -7.41 1.30 -1.19
CA ASN A 88 -6.27 1.51 -2.07
C ASN A 88 -6.06 2.98 -2.41
N SER A 89 -4.80 3.36 -2.61
CA SER A 89 -4.36 4.73 -2.92
C SER A 89 -4.94 5.28 -4.23
N ILE A 90 -5.40 4.40 -5.10
CA ILE A 90 -6.22 4.73 -6.27
C ILE A 90 -7.46 3.85 -6.28
N GLY A 91 -8.61 4.43 -6.64
CA GLY A 91 -9.86 3.67 -6.70
C GLY A 91 -9.84 2.63 -7.82
N LYS A 92 -10.27 1.42 -7.49
CA LYS A 92 -10.36 0.29 -8.43
C LYS A 92 -11.12 0.64 -9.71
N THR A 93 -12.21 1.40 -9.57
CA THR A 93 -13.07 1.80 -10.70
C THR A 93 -12.33 2.64 -11.75
N LEU A 94 -11.41 3.52 -11.35
CA LEU A 94 -10.65 4.31 -12.32
C LEU A 94 -9.72 3.42 -13.16
N PHE A 95 -9.09 2.43 -12.53
CA PHE A 95 -8.23 1.49 -13.25
C PHE A 95 -9.04 0.60 -14.21
N GLU A 96 -10.19 0.09 -13.76
CA GLU A 96 -11.12 -0.66 -14.63
C GLU A 96 -11.59 0.18 -15.81
N ASP A 97 -11.92 1.46 -15.60
CA ASP A 97 -12.38 2.35 -16.66
C ASP A 97 -11.29 2.62 -17.71
N ILE A 98 -10.03 2.65 -17.30
CA ILE A 98 -8.90 2.74 -18.25
C ILE A 98 -8.79 1.47 -19.11
N ASP A 99 -8.96 0.29 -18.51
CA ASP A 99 -8.98 -0.97 -19.27
C ASP A 99 -10.13 -1.01 -20.26
N TYR A 100 -11.35 -0.62 -19.83
CA TYR A 100 -12.49 -0.52 -20.72
C TYR A 100 -12.30 0.52 -21.83
N TRP A 101 -11.71 1.67 -21.52
CA TRP A 101 -11.37 2.67 -22.54
C TRP A 101 -10.41 2.11 -23.59
N ASN A 102 -9.37 1.40 -23.18
CA ASN A 102 -8.43 0.76 -24.08
C ASN A 102 -9.08 -0.29 -24.99
N LYS A 103 -10.07 -1.04 -24.48
CA LYS A 103 -10.89 -1.95 -25.27
C LYS A 103 -11.77 -1.20 -26.28
N MET A 104 -12.44 -0.12 -25.84
CA MET A 104 -13.28 0.72 -26.73
C MET A 104 -12.47 1.34 -27.87
N ARG A 105 -11.24 1.79 -27.60
CA ARG A 105 -10.32 2.32 -28.62
C ARG A 105 -10.00 1.29 -29.70
N LYS A 106 -9.92 0.01 -29.33
CA LYS A 106 -9.68 -1.11 -30.24
C LYS A 106 -10.93 -1.59 -30.98
N GLY A 107 -12.08 -0.98 -30.69
CA GLY A 107 -13.37 -1.38 -31.26
C GLY A 107 -13.99 -2.62 -30.61
N GLU A 108 -13.49 -3.04 -29.44
CA GLU A 108 -14.04 -4.15 -28.69
C GLU A 108 -15.35 -3.73 -28.04
N LYS A 109 -16.33 -4.65 -28.01
CA LYS A 109 -17.60 -4.42 -27.29
C LYS A 109 -17.39 -4.61 -25.80
N ILE A 110 -17.88 -3.66 -25.00
CA ILE A 110 -17.92 -3.73 -23.56
C ILE A 110 -19.37 -3.63 -23.07
N PRO A 111 -19.69 -4.05 -21.84
CA PRO A 111 -21.04 -3.93 -21.32
C PRO A 111 -21.47 -2.46 -21.21
N GLU A 112 -22.74 -2.17 -21.49
CA GLU A 112 -23.29 -0.81 -21.59
C GLU A 112 -23.08 0.03 -20.31
N VAL A 113 -23.27 -0.58 -19.13
CA VAL A 113 -23.07 0.11 -17.85
C VAL A 113 -21.63 0.60 -17.69
N GLN A 114 -20.63 -0.19 -18.10
CA GLN A 114 -19.22 0.19 -18.06
C GLN A 114 -18.92 1.24 -19.12
N GLU A 115 -19.52 1.16 -20.31
CA GLU A 115 -19.35 2.18 -21.34
C GLU A 115 -19.84 3.54 -20.85
N GLN A 116 -21.04 3.61 -20.28
CA GLN A 116 -21.57 4.85 -19.69
C GLN A 116 -20.64 5.42 -18.62
N ARG A 117 -20.16 4.58 -17.69
CA ARG A 117 -19.23 5.00 -16.63
C ARG A 117 -17.92 5.56 -17.20
N VAL A 118 -17.39 4.96 -18.26
CA VAL A 118 -16.19 5.45 -18.95
C VAL A 118 -16.46 6.80 -19.61
N LEU A 119 -17.61 6.95 -20.30
CA LEU A 119 -17.98 8.19 -20.96
C LEU A 119 -18.21 9.36 -19.97
N GLU A 120 -18.63 9.08 -18.74
CA GLU A 120 -18.74 10.11 -17.68
C GLU A 120 -17.38 10.70 -17.27
N ARG A 121 -16.24 10.05 -17.64
CA ARG A 121 -14.89 10.53 -17.36
C ARG A 121 -14.38 11.56 -18.37
N MET A 122 -15.14 11.83 -19.43
CA MET A 122 -14.71 12.69 -20.53
C MET A 122 -15.82 13.59 -21.04
N SER A 123 -15.47 14.80 -21.47
CA SER A 123 -16.39 15.74 -22.11
C SER A 123 -16.72 15.33 -23.55
N LYS A 124 -15.78 14.70 -24.25
CA LYS A 124 -15.92 14.28 -25.65
C LYS A 124 -15.21 12.96 -25.90
N ARG A 125 -15.91 12.05 -26.58
CA ARG A 125 -15.32 10.78 -27.03
C ARG A 125 -14.42 11.03 -28.24
N ASP A 126 -13.14 10.69 -28.13
CA ASP A 126 -12.19 10.60 -29.24
C ASP A 126 -11.29 9.37 -29.04
N ASN A 127 -11.60 8.31 -29.78
CA ASN A 127 -10.90 7.02 -29.65
C ASN A 127 -9.41 7.07 -30.06
N LYS A 128 -8.92 8.20 -30.61
CA LYS A 128 -7.49 8.39 -30.92
C LYS A 128 -6.69 8.80 -29.69
N LEU A 129 -7.35 9.34 -28.66
CA LEU A 129 -6.68 9.81 -27.45
C LEU A 129 -6.32 8.66 -26.51
N GLU A 130 -5.19 8.78 -25.85
CA GLU A 130 -4.85 7.95 -24.70
C GLU A 130 -5.73 8.31 -23.51
N TRP A 131 -5.92 7.39 -22.55
CA TRP A 131 -6.81 7.60 -21.41
C TRP A 131 -6.46 8.87 -20.60
N TYR A 132 -5.20 9.23 -20.48
CA TYR A 132 -4.75 10.40 -19.71
C TYR A 132 -5.11 11.73 -20.39
N ASP A 133 -5.33 11.74 -21.70
CA ASP A 133 -5.84 12.89 -22.44
C ASP A 133 -7.36 12.85 -22.57
N ALA A 134 -7.94 11.66 -22.75
CA ALA A 134 -9.38 11.47 -22.93
C ALA A 134 -10.18 11.76 -21.65
N PHE A 135 -9.67 11.36 -20.47
CA PHE A 135 -10.39 11.50 -19.20
C PHE A 135 -10.22 12.89 -18.58
N ASP A 136 -10.78 13.92 -19.21
CA ASP A 136 -10.65 15.32 -18.79
C ASP A 136 -11.41 15.63 -17.49
N HIS A 137 -12.40 14.82 -17.08
CA HIS A 137 -13.07 14.92 -15.78
C HIS A 137 -12.26 14.27 -14.63
N VAL A 138 -11.12 13.66 -14.90
CA VAL A 138 -10.22 13.12 -13.88
C VAL A 138 -9.14 14.15 -13.56
N ALA A 139 -9.01 14.50 -12.27
CA ALA A 139 -8.01 15.46 -11.82
C ALA A 139 -6.60 15.09 -12.27
N LEU A 140 -5.84 16.06 -12.76
CA LEU A 140 -4.49 15.88 -13.31
C LEU A 140 -3.57 15.15 -12.30
N SER A 141 -3.62 15.52 -11.03
CA SER A 141 -2.83 14.88 -9.98
C SER A 141 -3.09 13.37 -9.83
N LYS A 142 -4.32 12.91 -10.11
CA LYS A 142 -4.65 11.48 -10.13
C LYS A 142 -4.09 10.78 -11.37
N LYS A 143 -4.15 11.46 -12.51
CA LYS A 143 -3.59 10.96 -13.77
C LYS A 143 -2.07 10.83 -13.67
N ASP A 144 -1.39 11.85 -13.15
CA ASP A 144 0.07 11.84 -12.97
C ASP A 144 0.52 10.75 -12.00
N TYR A 145 -0.19 10.59 -10.88
CA TYR A 145 0.10 9.54 -9.93
C TYR A 145 -0.06 8.14 -10.55
N LEU A 146 -1.16 7.92 -11.29
CA LEU A 146 -1.39 6.63 -11.97
C LEU A 146 -0.31 6.34 -13.03
N ARG A 147 0.08 7.36 -13.82
CA ARG A 147 1.19 7.22 -14.79
C ARG A 147 2.51 6.87 -14.10
N SER A 148 2.81 7.52 -12.98
CA SER A 148 4.02 7.22 -12.19
C SER A 148 4.01 5.78 -11.65
N MET A 149 2.86 5.28 -11.15
CA MET A 149 2.75 3.89 -10.71
C MET A 149 2.99 2.90 -11.84
N LEU A 150 2.38 3.13 -13.01
CA LEU A 150 2.58 2.29 -14.18
C LEU A 150 4.02 2.33 -14.68
N ALA A 151 4.67 3.50 -14.67
CA ALA A 151 6.08 3.66 -15.03
C ALA A 151 7.03 2.93 -14.05
N ASN A 152 6.66 2.85 -12.77
CA ASN A 152 7.38 2.09 -11.76
C ASN A 152 7.11 0.57 -11.81
N GLY A 153 6.24 0.11 -12.72
CA GLY A 153 5.90 -1.30 -12.87
C GLY A 153 4.98 -1.84 -11.77
N GLU A 154 4.23 -0.97 -11.08
CA GLU A 154 3.24 -1.40 -10.11
C GLU A 154 2.08 -2.15 -10.78
N ASP A 155 1.76 -3.33 -10.28
CA ASP A 155 0.65 -4.15 -10.76
C ASP A 155 -0.66 -3.78 -10.03
N LEU A 156 -1.44 -2.92 -10.66
CA LEU A 156 -2.69 -2.42 -10.08
C LEU A 156 -3.84 -3.44 -10.08
N SER A 157 -3.66 -4.60 -10.71
CA SER A 157 -4.61 -5.72 -10.66
C SER A 157 -4.49 -6.55 -9.37
N LYS A 158 -3.35 -6.45 -8.71
CA LYS A 158 -3.05 -7.14 -7.45
C LYS A 158 -3.31 -6.26 -6.24
N LYS A 159 -3.23 -6.88 -5.07
CA LYS A 159 -3.20 -6.12 -3.82
C LYS A 159 -1.93 -5.28 -3.76
N PRO A 160 -2.01 -4.05 -3.22
CA PRO A 160 -0.82 -3.26 -2.98
C PRO A 160 0.16 -3.99 -2.07
N ARG A 161 1.44 -3.96 -2.46
CA ARG A 161 2.54 -4.52 -1.65
C ARG A 161 2.93 -3.62 -0.47
N ILE A 162 2.42 -2.39 -0.42
CA ILE A 162 2.64 -1.45 0.69
C ILE A 162 1.33 -1.26 1.43
N LYS A 163 1.34 -1.57 2.72
CA LYS A 163 0.21 -1.37 3.62
C LYS A 163 0.55 -0.32 4.68
N VAL A 164 -0.30 0.66 4.85
CA VAL A 164 -0.13 1.76 5.82
C VAL A 164 -1.23 1.66 6.87
N SER A 165 -0.86 1.50 8.13
CA SER A 165 -1.82 1.31 9.22
C SER A 165 -1.31 1.86 10.55
N THR A 166 -2.21 2.08 11.49
CA THR A 166 -1.80 2.23 12.89
C THR A 166 -1.45 0.87 13.48
N ILE A 167 -0.62 0.86 14.53
CA ILE A 167 -0.30 -0.38 15.28
C ILE A 167 -1.59 -1.07 15.75
N HIS A 168 -2.59 -0.31 16.18
CA HIS A 168 -3.91 -0.83 16.58
C HIS A 168 -4.68 -1.45 15.40
N GLY A 169 -4.69 -0.77 14.26
CA GLY A 169 -5.39 -1.25 13.06
C GLY A 169 -4.75 -2.48 12.41
N ALA A 170 -3.45 -2.69 12.63
CA ALA A 170 -2.73 -3.87 12.15
C ALA A 170 -2.82 -5.07 13.10
N LYS A 171 -3.31 -4.87 14.34
CA LYS A 171 -3.40 -5.94 15.33
C LYS A 171 -4.36 -7.03 14.87
N GLY A 172 -3.88 -8.27 14.82
CA GLY A 172 -4.66 -9.43 14.37
C GLY A 172 -4.69 -9.62 12.85
N GLY A 173 -4.10 -8.71 12.07
CA GLY A 173 -3.86 -8.89 10.65
C GLY A 173 -2.56 -9.67 10.40
N GLU A 174 -2.55 -10.51 9.37
CA GLU A 174 -1.32 -11.07 8.82
C GLU A 174 -0.82 -10.12 7.72
N ALA A 175 0.47 -9.85 7.73
CA ALA A 175 1.11 -9.06 6.69
C ALA A 175 1.41 -9.95 5.48
#